data_6adc9b93c039f5c6a4c906d3c74e9438
#
_entry.id   6adc9b93c039f5c6a4c906d3c74e9438
#
_cell.length_a   1.000
_cell.length_b   1.000
_cell.length_c   1.000
_cell.angle_alpha   90.00
_cell.angle_beta   90.00
_cell.angle_gamma   90.00
#
_symmetry.space_group_name_H-M   'P 1'
#
loop_
_entity.id
_entity.type
_entity.pdbx_description
1 polymer ?
#
loop_
_entity_poly.entity_id
_entity_poly.type
_entity_poly.pdbx_seq_one_letter_code
_entity_poly.pdbx_strand_id
1 'polypeptide(L)'
;MPDLKAINEALNLHCRPQTFPLAIRMCQSAQELPERVRMPKRDMGLRIPACQAFSMARRYGWTMAVGPEDQACPFGGVILGFLKYKPGLIDGTLQEQAGMGPKDRWAKSTPLMARLEYGKYSHLLASPLHTATFEPQLILIYAMPGQIGRLIQGTLYERGGVLTAASSGGMAC
;
A
#
# COMPACT_ATOMS: atom_id res chain seq x y z
N MET A 1 -3.38 -1.33 -22.06
CA MET A 1 -2.95 -1.80 -20.72
C MET A 1 -1.66 -2.59 -20.91
N PRO A 2 -0.62 -2.41 -20.09
CA PRO A 2 0.60 -3.21 -20.21
C PRO A 2 0.30 -4.70 -19.97
N ASP A 3 1.13 -5.58 -20.52
CA ASP A 3 1.01 -7.01 -20.28
C ASP A 3 1.49 -7.37 -18.87
N LEU A 4 0.55 -7.37 -17.92
CA LEU A 4 0.84 -7.62 -16.50
C LEU A 4 1.34 -9.06 -16.25
N LYS A 5 0.96 -10.01 -17.11
CA LYS A 5 1.46 -11.40 -17.00
C LYS A 5 2.93 -11.47 -17.40
N ALA A 6 3.30 -10.86 -18.52
CA ALA A 6 4.70 -10.80 -18.94
C ALA A 6 5.58 -10.08 -17.91
N ILE A 7 5.09 -8.97 -17.32
CA ILE A 7 5.79 -8.28 -16.22
C ILE A 7 5.95 -9.20 -15.01
N ASN A 8 4.91 -9.90 -14.61
CA ASN A 8 4.95 -10.84 -13.49
C ASN A 8 5.93 -12.00 -13.75
N GLU A 9 5.97 -12.55 -14.96
CA GLU A 9 6.90 -13.60 -15.36
C GLU A 9 8.35 -13.10 -15.29
N ALA A 10 8.64 -11.91 -15.82
CA ALA A 10 9.94 -11.29 -15.74
C ALA A 10 10.39 -11.04 -14.29
N LEU A 11 9.51 -10.55 -13.43
CA LEU A 11 9.79 -10.37 -12.00
C LEU A 11 10.08 -11.71 -11.31
N ASN A 12 9.34 -12.76 -11.61
CA ASN A 12 9.57 -14.09 -11.04
C ASN A 12 10.89 -14.71 -11.54
N LEU A 13 11.22 -14.50 -12.79
CA LEU A 13 12.46 -15.05 -13.39
C LEU A 13 13.71 -14.32 -12.85
N HIS A 14 13.70 -13.01 -12.83
CA HIS A 14 14.90 -12.18 -12.58
C HIS A 14 15.02 -11.65 -11.16
N CYS A 15 13.91 -11.32 -10.50
CA CYS A 15 13.87 -10.79 -9.14
C CYS A 15 13.57 -11.87 -8.09
N ARG A 16 12.73 -12.86 -8.43
CA ARG A 16 12.27 -13.94 -7.52
C ARG A 16 11.71 -13.40 -6.21
N PRO A 17 10.64 -12.58 -6.26
CA PRO A 17 10.02 -12.03 -5.05
C PRO A 17 9.52 -13.17 -4.15
N GLN A 18 9.44 -12.90 -2.84
CA GLN A 18 9.06 -13.92 -1.85
C GLN A 18 7.57 -14.28 -1.90
N THR A 19 6.75 -13.39 -2.44
CA THR A 19 5.29 -13.55 -2.56
C THR A 19 4.84 -12.91 -3.87
N PHE A 20 3.56 -13.06 -4.22
CA PHE A 20 3.02 -12.42 -5.42
C PHE A 20 3.30 -10.92 -5.44
N PRO A 21 3.91 -10.36 -6.50
CA PRO A 21 3.86 -8.92 -6.76
C PRO A 21 2.41 -8.45 -6.84
N LEU A 22 2.11 -7.27 -6.31
CA LEU A 22 0.76 -6.75 -6.28
C LEU A 22 0.59 -5.58 -7.24
N ALA A 23 -0.48 -5.63 -8.01
CA ALA A 23 -1.05 -4.48 -8.70
C ALA A 23 -1.87 -3.67 -7.70
N ILE A 24 -1.56 -2.37 -7.56
CA ILE A 24 -2.24 -1.45 -6.63
C ILE A 24 -2.88 -0.32 -7.42
N ARG A 25 -4.11 0.02 -7.06
CA ARG A 25 -4.84 1.17 -7.61
C ARG A 25 -5.69 1.84 -6.54
N MET A 26 -5.73 3.17 -6.57
CA MET A 26 -6.71 3.96 -5.83
C MET A 26 -7.91 4.22 -6.75
N CYS A 27 -9.09 3.75 -6.35
CA CYS A 27 -10.34 3.91 -7.08
C CYS A 27 -11.08 5.16 -6.58
N GLN A 28 -11.62 5.95 -7.49
CA GLN A 28 -12.43 7.13 -7.13
C GLN A 28 -13.87 6.74 -6.78
N SER A 29 -14.35 5.63 -7.34
CA SER A 29 -15.70 5.14 -7.08
C SER A 29 -15.73 3.61 -6.94
N ALA A 30 -16.82 3.09 -6.36
CA ALA A 30 -17.04 1.64 -6.24
C ALA A 30 -17.27 0.96 -7.60
N GLN A 31 -17.68 1.71 -8.64
CA GLN A 31 -17.88 1.19 -9.99
C GLN A 31 -16.57 0.75 -10.67
N GLU A 32 -15.43 1.23 -10.19
CA GLU A 32 -14.11 0.83 -10.68
C GLU A 32 -13.63 -0.52 -10.11
N LEU A 33 -14.35 -1.07 -9.14
CA LEU A 33 -13.97 -2.33 -8.51
C LEU A 33 -14.31 -3.52 -9.42
N PRO A 34 -13.42 -4.53 -9.52
CA PRO A 34 -13.72 -5.76 -10.23
C PRO A 34 -14.91 -6.53 -9.59
N GLU A 35 -15.63 -7.29 -10.39
CA GLU A 35 -16.75 -8.13 -9.88
C GLU A 35 -16.29 -9.09 -8.77
N ARG A 36 -15.14 -9.71 -8.95
CA ARG A 36 -14.58 -10.67 -8.00
C ARG A 36 -13.56 -10.00 -7.07
N VAL A 37 -14.05 -9.11 -6.21
CA VAL A 37 -13.24 -8.43 -5.20
C VAL A 37 -13.76 -8.76 -3.80
N ARG A 38 -12.84 -8.99 -2.86
CA ARG A 38 -13.17 -9.18 -1.44
C ARG A 38 -13.04 -7.86 -0.69
N MET A 39 -14.07 -7.52 0.06
CA MET A 39 -14.11 -6.35 0.94
C MET A 39 -14.22 -6.84 2.38
N PRO A 40 -13.31 -6.44 3.28
CA PRO A 40 -13.22 -7.02 4.61
C PRO A 40 -14.52 -6.94 5.43
N LYS A 41 -15.16 -5.78 5.48
CA LYS A 41 -16.40 -5.60 6.22
C LYS A 41 -17.56 -6.38 5.62
N ARG A 42 -17.71 -6.35 4.28
CA ARG A 42 -18.79 -7.04 3.56
C ARG A 42 -18.65 -8.57 3.63
N ASP A 43 -17.44 -9.09 3.37
CA ASP A 43 -17.25 -10.52 3.11
C ASP A 43 -16.72 -11.28 4.33
N MET A 44 -16.17 -10.59 5.33
CA MET A 44 -15.56 -11.20 6.53
C MET A 44 -16.15 -10.68 7.84
N GLY A 45 -17.00 -9.65 7.80
CA GLY A 45 -17.52 -8.99 9.01
C GLY A 45 -16.45 -8.24 9.83
N LEU A 46 -15.28 -7.99 9.27
CA LEU A 46 -14.12 -7.44 9.97
C LEU A 46 -13.65 -6.13 9.33
N ARG A 47 -13.04 -5.28 10.16
CA ARG A 47 -12.22 -4.15 9.71
C ARG A 47 -10.77 -4.55 9.79
N ILE A 48 -9.98 -4.25 8.76
CA ILE A 48 -8.56 -4.56 8.72
C ILE A 48 -7.75 -3.34 8.25
N PRO A 49 -6.47 -3.23 8.63
CA PRO A 49 -5.59 -2.22 8.04
C PRO A 49 -5.24 -2.60 6.58
N ALA A 50 -4.89 -1.61 5.75
CA ALA A 50 -4.48 -1.82 4.36
C ALA A 50 -3.29 -2.79 4.22
N CYS A 51 -2.33 -2.75 5.15
CA CYS A 51 -1.18 -3.67 5.17
C CYS A 51 -1.61 -5.15 5.32
N GLN A 52 -2.68 -5.42 6.06
CA GLN A 52 -3.24 -6.78 6.14
C GLN A 52 -3.93 -7.18 4.84
N ALA A 53 -4.63 -6.26 4.17
CA ALA A 53 -5.18 -6.53 2.84
C ALA A 53 -4.08 -6.86 1.81
N PHE A 54 -2.95 -6.14 1.84
CA PHE A 54 -1.77 -6.49 1.04
C PHE A 54 -1.23 -7.88 1.38
N SER A 55 -1.18 -8.23 2.67
CA SER A 55 -0.76 -9.57 3.09
C SER A 55 -1.68 -10.67 2.57
N MET A 56 -2.99 -10.45 2.60
CA MET A 56 -3.96 -11.40 2.04
C MET A 56 -3.81 -11.53 0.52
N ALA A 57 -3.68 -10.41 -0.19
CA ALA A 57 -3.50 -10.43 -1.64
C ALA A 57 -2.20 -11.15 -2.05
N ARG A 58 -1.05 -10.84 -1.42
CA ARG A 58 0.24 -11.40 -1.80
C ARG A 58 0.46 -12.85 -1.36
N ARG A 59 -0.26 -13.35 -0.35
CA ARG A 59 -0.10 -14.70 0.19
C ARG A 59 -1.20 -15.66 -0.25
N TYR A 60 -2.44 -15.18 -0.30
CA TYR A 60 -3.60 -16.02 -0.63
C TYR A 60 -4.07 -15.86 -2.07
N GLY A 61 -3.50 -14.91 -2.81
CA GLY A 61 -3.90 -14.67 -4.20
C GLY A 61 -5.24 -13.94 -4.34
N TRP A 62 -5.72 -13.26 -3.30
CA TRP A 62 -7.01 -12.60 -3.31
C TRP A 62 -6.93 -11.19 -3.90
N THR A 63 -7.95 -10.83 -4.66
CA THR A 63 -8.19 -9.43 -4.99
C THR A 63 -8.95 -8.78 -3.84
N MET A 64 -8.33 -7.77 -3.22
CA MET A 64 -8.84 -7.07 -2.03
C MET A 64 -9.16 -5.62 -2.37
N ALA A 65 -10.30 -5.12 -1.88
CA ALA A 65 -10.58 -3.68 -1.84
C ALA A 65 -10.81 -3.24 -0.39
N VAL A 66 -10.23 -2.12 0.00
CA VAL A 66 -10.38 -1.51 1.32
C VAL A 66 -10.87 -0.09 1.15
N GLY A 67 -12.06 0.20 1.66
CA GLY A 67 -12.63 1.54 1.73
C GLY A 67 -12.55 2.14 3.15
N PRO A 68 -13.11 3.33 3.36
CA PRO A 68 -13.13 3.98 4.66
C PRO A 68 -13.78 3.13 5.76
N GLU A 69 -14.81 2.36 5.40
CA GLU A 69 -15.54 1.49 6.33
C GLU A 69 -14.77 0.23 6.71
N ASP A 70 -13.90 -0.25 5.82
CA ASP A 70 -13.08 -1.44 6.05
C ASP A 70 -11.83 -1.16 6.87
N GLN A 71 -11.38 0.10 6.90
CA GLN A 71 -10.09 0.48 7.46
C GLN A 71 -10.10 0.48 9.00
N ALA A 72 -9.29 -0.39 9.60
CA ALA A 72 -9.12 -0.48 11.05
C ALA A 72 -8.02 0.44 11.59
N CYS A 73 -6.99 0.74 10.78
CA CYS A 73 -5.86 1.56 11.21
C CYS A 73 -6.14 3.05 10.96
N PRO A 74 -6.23 3.90 11.99
CA PRO A 74 -6.49 5.33 11.80
C PRO A 74 -5.37 6.04 11.03
N PHE A 75 -4.11 5.62 11.19
CA PHE A 75 -2.97 6.17 10.45
C PHE A 75 -3.06 5.83 8.96
N GLY A 76 -3.25 4.55 8.63
CA GLY A 76 -3.47 4.12 7.25
C GLY A 76 -4.67 4.82 6.63
N GLY A 77 -5.75 5.01 7.38
CA GLY A 77 -6.91 5.76 6.93
C GLY A 77 -6.62 7.22 6.57
N VAL A 78 -5.78 7.90 7.35
CA VAL A 78 -5.36 9.27 7.05
C VAL A 78 -4.41 9.34 5.85
N ILE A 79 -3.43 8.42 5.78
CA ILE A 79 -2.47 8.37 4.66
C ILE A 79 -3.18 8.11 3.34
N LEU A 80 -4.15 7.20 3.33
CA LEU A 80 -4.94 6.87 2.14
C LEU A 80 -6.06 7.89 1.82
N GLY A 81 -6.20 8.96 2.63
CA GLY A 81 -7.25 9.96 2.46
C GLY A 81 -8.65 9.46 2.81
N PHE A 82 -8.79 8.36 3.51
CA PHE A 82 -10.07 7.81 3.96
C PHE A 82 -10.59 8.48 5.24
N LEU A 83 -9.71 8.98 6.07
CA LEU A 83 -10.03 9.67 7.31
C LEU A 83 -9.45 11.08 7.33
N LYS A 84 -10.17 12.00 7.94
CA LYS A 84 -9.68 13.36 8.16
C LYS A 84 -8.45 13.35 9.08
N TYR A 85 -7.50 14.20 8.75
CA TYR A 85 -6.31 14.41 9.55
C TYR A 85 -6.65 15.20 10.82
N LYS A 86 -6.47 14.59 11.97
CA LYS A 86 -6.80 15.19 13.28
C LYS A 86 -5.56 15.80 13.94
N PRO A 87 -5.71 16.92 14.70
CA PRO A 87 -4.57 17.55 15.40
C PRO A 87 -3.78 16.59 16.29
N GLY A 88 -4.44 15.70 17.03
CA GLY A 88 -3.76 14.72 17.89
C GLY A 88 -2.93 13.66 17.14
N LEU A 89 -3.12 13.50 15.82
CA LEU A 89 -2.22 12.71 14.97
C LEU A 89 -0.98 13.51 14.57
N ILE A 90 -1.12 14.84 14.45
CA ILE A 90 -0.01 15.72 14.04
C ILE A 90 1.00 15.86 15.17
N ASP A 91 0.51 16.12 16.39
CA ASP A 91 1.35 16.40 17.56
C ASP A 91 1.84 15.14 18.29
N GLY A 92 1.44 13.96 17.83
CA GLY A 92 1.85 12.68 18.40
C GLY A 92 1.04 12.22 19.63
N THR A 93 0.05 12.97 20.06
CA THR A 93 -0.74 12.64 21.26
C THR A 93 -1.49 11.31 21.12
N LEU A 94 -2.11 11.05 19.96
CA LEU A 94 -2.82 9.79 19.74
C LEU A 94 -1.90 8.58 19.66
N GLN A 95 -0.70 8.76 19.13
CA GLN A 95 0.31 7.71 19.08
C GLN A 95 0.84 7.35 20.46
N GLU A 96 1.10 8.37 21.30
CA GLU A 96 1.53 8.17 22.68
C GLU A 96 0.44 7.47 23.50
N GLN A 97 -0.80 7.89 23.38
CA GLN A 97 -1.95 7.23 24.03
C GLN A 97 -2.15 5.78 23.56
N ALA A 98 -1.80 5.48 22.33
CA ALA A 98 -1.80 4.11 21.77
C ALA A 98 -0.56 3.28 22.16
N GLY A 99 0.34 3.79 23.01
CA GLY A 99 1.55 3.09 23.41
C GLY A 99 2.62 2.96 22.33
N MET A 100 2.56 3.80 21.30
CA MET A 100 3.49 3.74 20.15
C MET A 100 4.76 4.57 20.35
N GLY A 101 5.04 4.99 21.59
CA GLY A 101 6.19 5.79 21.98
C GLY A 101 5.90 7.28 22.21
N PRO A 102 6.91 8.06 22.64
CA PRO A 102 6.73 9.45 23.03
C PRO A 102 6.21 10.34 21.91
N LYS A 103 5.32 11.26 22.25
CA LYS A 103 4.64 12.13 21.27
C LYS A 103 5.59 13.03 20.48
N ASP A 104 6.68 13.49 21.07
CA ASP A 104 7.65 14.37 20.43
C ASP A 104 8.33 13.72 19.21
N ARG A 105 8.52 12.41 19.22
CA ARG A 105 9.05 11.64 18.07
C ARG A 105 8.05 11.64 16.91
N TRP A 106 6.78 11.45 17.23
CA TRP A 106 5.71 11.45 16.23
C TRP A 106 5.44 12.83 15.67
N ALA A 107 5.46 13.87 16.50
CA ALA A 107 5.32 15.25 16.08
C ALA A 107 6.39 15.67 15.03
N LYS A 108 7.58 15.10 15.10
CA LYS A 108 8.64 15.32 14.10
C LYS A 108 8.40 14.58 12.80
N SER A 109 7.85 13.38 12.85
CA SER A 109 7.72 12.49 11.69
C SER A 109 6.41 12.68 10.92
N THR A 110 5.30 12.82 11.64
CA THR A 110 3.96 12.81 11.05
C THR A 110 3.70 13.93 10.03
N PRO A 111 4.17 15.18 10.23
CA PRO A 111 4.01 16.24 9.24
C PRO A 111 4.73 15.98 7.90
N LEU A 112 5.80 15.17 7.94
CA LEU A 112 6.63 14.85 6.78
C LEU A 112 6.07 13.70 5.93
N MET A 113 5.04 13.03 6.43
CA MET A 113 4.47 11.86 5.74
C MET A 113 3.59 12.29 4.57
N ALA A 114 3.84 11.69 3.41
CA ALA A 114 2.99 11.85 2.25
C ALA A 114 1.57 11.33 2.54
N ARG A 115 0.56 12.05 2.09
CA ARG A 115 -0.85 11.72 2.27
C ARG A 115 -1.61 11.99 0.99
N LEU A 116 -2.60 11.15 0.74
CA LEU A 116 -3.60 11.41 -0.29
C LEU A 116 -4.64 12.42 0.22
N GLU A 117 -5.24 13.14 -0.69
CA GLU A 117 -6.29 14.11 -0.39
C GLU A 117 -7.51 13.41 0.22
N TYR A 118 -8.04 13.98 1.32
CA TYR A 118 -9.21 13.43 2.01
C TYR A 118 -10.44 13.41 1.09
N GLY A 119 -11.08 12.24 1.02
CA GLY A 119 -12.31 12.03 0.25
C GLY A 119 -12.13 11.92 -1.27
N LYS A 120 -10.90 12.00 -1.78
CA LYS A 120 -10.62 11.87 -3.22
C LYS A 120 -10.84 10.47 -3.75
N TYR A 121 -10.57 9.46 -2.94
CA TYR A 121 -10.67 8.06 -3.33
C TYR A 121 -11.66 7.31 -2.43
N SER A 122 -12.39 6.40 -3.05
CA SER A 122 -13.36 5.54 -2.36
C SER A 122 -12.72 4.25 -1.83
N HIS A 123 -11.78 3.67 -2.60
CA HIS A 123 -11.17 2.38 -2.26
C HIS A 123 -9.70 2.31 -2.68
N LEU A 124 -8.92 1.57 -1.89
CA LEU A 124 -7.64 1.00 -2.27
C LEU A 124 -7.89 -0.41 -2.80
N LEU A 125 -7.48 -0.68 -4.03
CA LEU A 125 -7.58 -1.98 -4.68
C LEU A 125 -6.20 -2.63 -4.77
N ALA A 126 -6.10 -3.89 -4.36
CA ALA A 126 -4.89 -4.70 -4.42
C ALA A 126 -5.19 -6.09 -4.98
N SER A 127 -4.43 -6.54 -5.95
CA SER A 127 -4.55 -7.86 -6.57
C SER A 127 -3.17 -8.43 -6.90
N PRO A 128 -2.97 -9.76 -6.90
CA PRO A 128 -1.77 -10.32 -7.50
C PRO A 128 -1.61 -9.82 -8.94
N LEU A 129 -0.39 -9.45 -9.31
CA LEU A 129 -0.11 -8.81 -10.59
C LEU A 129 -0.58 -9.65 -11.80
N HIS A 130 -0.37 -10.97 -11.72
CA HIS A 130 -0.72 -11.91 -12.81
C HIS A 130 -2.23 -12.14 -13.00
N THR A 131 -3.05 -11.79 -12.01
CA THR A 131 -4.52 -11.93 -12.06
C THR A 131 -5.24 -10.58 -12.10
N ALA A 132 -4.52 -9.48 -12.03
CA ALA A 132 -5.11 -8.15 -12.04
C ALA A 132 -5.83 -7.87 -13.37
N THR A 133 -7.07 -7.42 -13.28
CA THR A 133 -7.92 -7.05 -14.43
C THR A 133 -8.03 -5.54 -14.64
N PHE A 134 -7.20 -4.78 -13.95
CA PHE A 134 -7.15 -3.31 -13.98
C PHE A 134 -5.71 -2.83 -14.20
N GLU A 135 -5.56 -1.63 -14.73
CA GLU A 135 -4.26 -0.99 -14.88
C GLU A 135 -3.76 -0.49 -13.52
N PRO A 136 -2.60 -0.97 -13.02
CA PRO A 136 -2.06 -0.53 -11.75
C PRO A 136 -1.45 0.86 -11.84
N GLN A 137 -1.60 1.65 -10.79
CA GLN A 137 -0.85 2.89 -10.57
C GLN A 137 0.51 2.62 -9.93
N LEU A 138 0.63 1.47 -9.26
CA LEU A 138 1.82 1.05 -8.52
C LEU A 138 1.91 -0.48 -8.52
N ILE A 139 3.13 -1.01 -8.66
CA ILE A 139 3.43 -2.42 -8.41
C ILE A 139 4.19 -2.51 -7.08
N LEU A 140 3.59 -3.21 -6.09
CA LEU A 140 4.20 -3.43 -4.79
C LEU A 140 4.88 -4.79 -4.74
N ILE A 141 6.19 -4.80 -4.43
CA ILE A 141 7.03 -6.00 -4.44
C ILE A 141 7.65 -6.21 -3.06
N TYR A 142 7.47 -7.40 -2.50
CA TYR A 142 8.14 -7.85 -1.27
C TYR A 142 9.27 -8.79 -1.65
N ALA A 143 10.50 -8.38 -1.40
CA ALA A 143 11.69 -9.12 -1.76
C ALA A 143 12.82 -8.88 -0.77
N MET A 144 13.86 -9.72 -0.82
CA MET A 144 15.06 -9.53 -0.01
C MET A 144 15.85 -8.28 -0.45
N PRO A 145 16.63 -7.65 0.44
CA PRO A 145 17.37 -6.42 0.11
C PRO A 145 18.22 -6.52 -1.16
N GLY A 146 18.90 -7.66 -1.37
CA GLY A 146 19.70 -7.87 -2.59
C GLY A 146 18.87 -7.95 -3.88
N GLN A 147 17.63 -8.45 -3.79
CA GLN A 147 16.70 -8.50 -4.92
C GLN A 147 16.16 -7.09 -5.24
N ILE A 148 15.81 -6.31 -4.22
CA ILE A 148 15.41 -4.91 -4.39
C ILE A 148 16.57 -4.09 -4.97
N GLY A 149 17.80 -4.30 -4.49
CA GLY A 149 19.00 -3.66 -5.04
C GLY A 149 19.15 -3.91 -6.55
N ARG A 150 18.92 -5.13 -7.03
CA ARG A 150 18.93 -5.45 -8.47
C ARG A 150 17.84 -4.72 -9.24
N LEU A 151 16.64 -4.61 -8.70
CA LEU A 151 15.55 -3.85 -9.34
C LEU A 151 15.92 -2.37 -9.47
N ILE A 152 16.49 -1.78 -8.41
CA ILE A 152 16.96 -0.38 -8.42
C ILE A 152 18.05 -0.22 -9.49
N GLN A 153 19.05 -1.10 -9.51
CA GLN A 153 20.12 -1.07 -10.50
C GLN A 153 19.57 -1.20 -11.93
N GLY A 154 18.66 -2.14 -12.17
CA GLY A 154 18.00 -2.32 -13.47
C GLY A 154 17.24 -1.07 -13.92
N THR A 155 16.51 -0.42 -13.01
CA THR A 155 15.79 0.83 -13.31
C THR A 155 16.74 1.97 -13.69
N LEU A 156 17.91 2.06 -13.04
CA LEU A 156 18.91 3.10 -13.28
C LEU A 156 19.83 2.78 -14.47
N TYR A 157 19.94 1.52 -14.87
CA TYR A 157 20.86 1.09 -15.91
C TYR A 157 20.62 1.79 -17.25
N GLU A 158 19.36 1.86 -17.68
CA GLU A 158 19.01 2.50 -18.94
C GLU A 158 18.81 4.02 -18.81
N ARG A 159 18.30 4.48 -17.67
CA ARG A 159 17.95 5.89 -17.48
C ARG A 159 19.10 6.73 -16.93
N GLY A 160 20.07 6.09 -16.30
CA GLY A 160 21.11 6.78 -15.53
C GLY A 160 20.56 7.48 -14.28
N GLY A 161 21.37 8.33 -13.67
CA GLY A 161 20.98 9.16 -12.53
C GLY A 161 21.06 8.43 -11.19
N VAL A 162 20.29 8.93 -10.22
CA VAL A 162 20.24 8.43 -8.84
C VAL A 162 18.81 8.23 -8.39
N LEU A 163 18.58 7.24 -7.51
CA LEU A 163 17.32 7.04 -6.82
C LEU A 163 17.45 7.58 -5.40
N THR A 164 16.58 8.51 -5.03
CA THR A 164 16.50 9.04 -3.66
C THR A 164 15.31 8.39 -2.95
N ALA A 165 15.55 7.89 -1.74
CA ALA A 165 14.52 7.32 -0.88
C ALA A 165 14.57 7.99 0.50
N ALA A 166 13.40 8.20 1.09
CA ALA A 166 13.25 8.65 2.46
C ALA A 166 12.52 7.59 3.27
N SER A 167 12.93 7.38 4.51
CA SER A 167 12.28 6.46 5.44
C SER A 167 12.02 7.15 6.77
N SER A 168 10.94 6.75 7.42
CA SER A 168 10.59 7.17 8.77
C SER A 168 10.47 5.94 9.67
N GLY A 169 11.10 5.99 10.85
CA GLY A 169 11.02 4.91 11.84
C GLY A 169 9.65 4.77 12.51
N GLY A 170 8.75 5.70 12.29
CA GLY A 170 7.49 5.77 13.03
C GLY A 170 6.33 5.00 12.42
N MET A 171 6.37 4.62 11.15
CA MET A 171 5.25 3.94 10.49
C MET A 171 5.75 2.93 9.46
N ALA A 172 6.46 1.94 9.93
CA ALA A 172 7.01 0.83 9.13
C ALA A 172 6.00 -0.33 8.94
N CYS A 173 4.71 -0.02 8.74
CA CYS A 173 3.74 -1.08 8.44
C CYS A 173 3.84 -1.50 6.99
#